data_73e34411e3d275f00fcb9ad725a74da8
#
_entry.id   73e34411e3d275f00fcb9ad725a74da8
#
_cell.length_a   1.000
_cell.length_b   1.000
_cell.length_c   1.000
_cell.angle_alpha   90.00
_cell.angle_beta   90.00
_cell.angle_gamma   90.00
#
_symmetry.space_group_name_H-M   'P 1'
#
loop_
_entity.id
_entity.type
_entity.pdbx_description
1 polymer ?
#
loop_
_entity_poly.entity_id
_entity_poly.type
_entity_poly.pdbx_seq_one_letter_code
_entity_poly.pdbx_strand_id
1 'polypeptide(L)'
;FLLSLPLALAKSSMLASKNIKIGTHILKCAGVFDDSFKNIDDELDSLNDKAFAVINDDKGKQMIENIEKAAAEGDSVGGILETVVTGLPVGVGEPWFDSLEGVLSHGLFSIPAVKGVEFGQGFNCADMLGSEMNDSFKLDNGEIVTETNNNGGINGGISNGMPLVIKCAVKPTPSISKEQNTVDFINKENT
;
A
#
# COMPACT_ATOMS: atom_id res chain seq x y z
N PHE A 1 6.45 -14.35 2.05
CA PHE A 1 7.23 -13.23 1.47
C PHE A 1 6.44 -11.93 1.42
N LEU A 2 5.13 -11.97 1.09
CA LEU A 2 4.23 -10.80 1.11
C LEU A 2 4.03 -10.21 2.52
N LEU A 3 4.12 -11.03 3.56
CA LEU A 3 3.81 -10.67 4.94
C LEU A 3 4.99 -10.12 5.74
N SER A 4 6.23 -10.36 5.31
CA SER A 4 7.43 -9.95 6.06
C SER A 4 7.93 -8.53 5.72
N LEU A 5 7.53 -7.99 4.60
CA LEU A 5 8.02 -6.69 4.11
C LEU A 5 7.44 -5.49 4.88
N PRO A 6 6.12 -5.43 5.15
CA PRO A 6 5.52 -4.36 5.94
C PRO A 6 6.05 -4.30 7.37
N LEU A 7 6.26 -5.47 8.00
CA LEU A 7 6.78 -5.56 9.36
C LEU A 7 8.23 -5.07 9.48
N ALA A 8 9.05 -5.23 8.47
CA ALA A 8 10.44 -4.76 8.50
C ALA A 8 10.54 -3.23 8.43
N LEU A 9 9.65 -2.59 7.69
CA LEU A 9 9.55 -1.12 7.62
C LEU A 9 8.95 -0.52 8.91
N ALA A 10 7.96 -1.17 9.51
CA ALA A 10 7.28 -0.70 10.72
C ALA A 10 8.15 -0.74 11.99
N LYS A 11 9.19 -1.57 12.03
CA LYS A 11 10.07 -1.73 13.21
C LYS A 11 11.32 -0.86 13.19
N SER A 12 11.38 0.18 12.37
CA SER A 12 12.52 1.09 12.38
C SER A 12 12.53 1.94 13.64
N SER A 13 13.35 1.58 14.60
CA SER A 13 13.57 2.33 15.86
C SER A 13 13.93 3.82 15.62
N MET A 14 14.52 4.14 14.48
CA MET A 14 14.87 5.50 14.09
C MET A 14 13.65 6.36 13.76
N LEU A 15 12.64 5.82 13.08
CA LEU A 15 11.40 6.55 12.78
C LEU A 15 10.54 6.72 14.03
N ALA A 16 10.47 5.68 14.87
CA ALA A 16 9.77 5.74 16.14
C ALA A 16 10.36 6.82 17.09
N SER A 17 11.69 7.02 17.08
CA SER A 17 12.33 8.09 17.87
C SER A 17 11.95 9.51 17.41
N LYS A 18 11.38 9.64 16.21
CA LYS A 18 10.86 10.89 15.65
C LYS A 18 9.34 10.98 15.72
N ASN A 19 8.68 10.08 16.46
CA ASN A 19 7.22 9.95 16.54
C ASN A 19 6.55 9.65 15.18
N ILE A 20 7.29 9.06 14.24
CA ILE A 20 6.73 8.59 12.96
C ILE A 20 6.30 7.15 13.14
N LYS A 21 5.02 6.89 12.93
CA LYS A 21 4.43 5.55 12.95
C LYS A 21 4.16 5.07 11.52
N ILE A 22 4.36 3.78 11.28
CA ILE A 22 4.07 3.14 9.99
C ILE A 22 3.28 1.87 10.28
N GLY A 23 2.20 1.68 9.56
CA GLY A 23 1.46 0.42 9.56
C GLY A 23 1.01 0.06 8.16
N THR A 24 0.92 -1.23 7.92
CA THR A 24 0.50 -1.78 6.63
C THR A 24 -0.52 -2.86 6.85
N HIS A 25 -1.57 -2.86 6.04
CA HIS A 25 -2.50 -3.97 5.98
C HIS A 25 -2.68 -4.50 4.55
N ILE A 26 -3.28 -5.67 4.46
CA ILE A 26 -3.64 -6.28 3.17
C ILE A 26 -4.99 -5.70 2.76
N LEU A 27 -4.97 -4.61 1.99
CA LEU A 27 -6.19 -3.96 1.50
C LEU A 27 -7.02 -4.87 0.59
N LYS A 28 -6.33 -5.69 -0.22
CA LYS A 28 -7.00 -6.63 -1.13
C LYS A 28 -6.14 -7.87 -1.32
N CYS A 29 -6.75 -9.04 -1.27
CA CYS A 29 -6.10 -10.30 -1.66
C CYS A 29 -7.12 -11.28 -2.22
N ALA A 30 -6.76 -12.00 -3.28
CA ALA A 30 -7.59 -13.05 -3.89
C ALA A 30 -9.05 -12.60 -4.16
N GLY A 31 -9.24 -11.36 -4.59
CA GLY A 31 -10.55 -10.79 -4.91
C GLY A 31 -11.34 -10.24 -3.72
N VAL A 32 -10.89 -10.44 -2.49
CA VAL A 32 -11.52 -9.92 -1.27
C VAL A 32 -10.89 -8.60 -0.88
N PHE A 33 -11.71 -7.60 -0.54
CA PHE A 33 -11.26 -6.32 0.02
C PHE A 33 -11.40 -6.31 1.55
N ASP A 34 -10.40 -5.78 2.22
CA ASP A 34 -10.45 -5.43 3.63
C ASP A 34 -11.25 -4.14 3.87
N ASP A 35 -11.50 -3.81 5.12
CA ASP A 35 -12.06 -2.50 5.50
C ASP A 35 -10.98 -1.41 5.43
N SER A 36 -11.40 -0.17 5.28
CA SER A 36 -10.52 1.00 5.37
C SER A 36 -10.24 1.38 6.82
N PHE A 37 -9.13 2.07 7.08
CA PHE A 37 -8.81 2.65 8.37
C PHE A 37 -9.93 3.57 8.86
N LYS A 38 -10.30 3.44 10.15
CA LYS A 38 -11.27 4.29 10.86
C LYS A 38 -10.59 5.14 11.92
N ASN A 39 -9.73 4.52 12.71
CA ASN A 39 -8.88 5.16 13.70
C ASN A 39 -7.44 4.74 13.43
N ILE A 40 -6.74 5.54 12.65
CA ILE A 40 -5.41 5.20 12.13
C ILE A 40 -4.45 4.88 13.27
N ASP A 41 -4.37 5.71 14.31
CA ASP A 41 -3.36 5.56 15.37
C ASP A 41 -3.51 4.25 16.15
N ASP A 42 -4.73 3.86 16.51
CA ASP A 42 -5.00 2.62 17.25
C ASP A 42 -4.83 1.39 16.35
N GLU A 43 -5.25 1.50 15.08
CA GLU A 43 -5.19 0.40 14.12
C GLU A 43 -3.76 0.10 13.67
N LEU A 44 -2.90 1.14 13.49
CA LEU A 44 -1.49 0.93 13.14
C LEU A 44 -0.75 0.08 14.17
N ASP A 45 -0.96 0.35 15.46
CA ASP A 45 -0.29 -0.39 16.52
C ASP A 45 -0.76 -1.86 16.54
N SER A 46 -2.07 -2.11 16.33
CA SER A 46 -2.64 -3.46 16.32
C SER A 46 -2.20 -4.29 15.11
N LEU A 47 -2.03 -3.68 13.94
CA LEU A 47 -1.64 -4.36 12.69
C LEU A 47 -0.23 -4.93 12.75
N ASN A 48 0.68 -4.25 13.46
CA ASN A 48 2.08 -4.67 13.57
C ASN A 48 2.26 -6.00 14.30
N ASP A 49 1.30 -6.40 15.12
CA ASP A 49 1.34 -7.65 15.90
C ASP A 49 0.59 -8.80 15.19
N LYS A 50 -0.16 -8.53 14.12
CA LYS A 50 -0.90 -9.55 13.39
C LYS A 50 -0.02 -10.36 12.45
N ALA A 51 -0.17 -11.69 12.47
CA ALA A 51 0.49 -12.59 11.52
C ALA A 51 -0.06 -12.41 10.08
N PHE A 52 -1.36 -12.10 9.96
CA PHE A 52 -2.05 -11.74 8.73
C PHE A 52 -2.69 -10.37 8.95
N ALA A 53 -2.00 -9.32 8.48
CA ALA A 53 -2.31 -7.94 8.79
C ALA A 53 -3.53 -7.47 7.99
N VAL A 54 -4.71 -7.57 8.57
CA VAL A 54 -5.98 -7.04 8.08
C VAL A 54 -6.68 -6.27 9.20
N ILE A 55 -7.51 -5.29 8.82
CA ILE A 55 -8.35 -4.53 9.75
C ILE A 55 -9.51 -5.40 10.19
N ASN A 56 -10.18 -6.06 9.25
CA ASN A 56 -11.32 -6.92 9.49
C ASN A 56 -10.92 -8.41 9.44
N ASP A 57 -10.94 -9.07 10.60
CA ASP A 57 -10.51 -10.47 10.72
C ASP A 57 -11.39 -11.44 9.90
N ASP A 58 -12.67 -11.13 9.68
CA ASP A 58 -13.54 -12.00 8.87
C ASP A 58 -13.23 -11.86 7.36
N LYS A 59 -12.82 -10.67 6.91
CA LYS A 59 -12.26 -10.50 5.58
C LYS A 59 -10.91 -11.24 5.43
N GLY A 60 -10.08 -11.17 6.47
CA GLY A 60 -8.84 -11.92 6.52
C GLY A 60 -9.03 -13.43 6.35
N LYS A 61 -10.03 -14.03 7.04
CA LYS A 61 -10.39 -15.45 6.87
C LYS A 61 -10.79 -15.77 5.43
N GLN A 62 -11.65 -14.94 4.81
CA GLN A 62 -12.05 -15.11 3.42
C GLN A 62 -10.86 -15.03 2.45
N MET A 63 -9.90 -14.11 2.70
CA MET A 63 -8.67 -14.03 1.91
C MET A 63 -7.85 -15.32 2.03
N ILE A 64 -7.68 -15.83 3.26
CA ILE A 64 -6.94 -17.06 3.54
C ILE A 64 -7.59 -18.26 2.83
N GLU A 65 -8.91 -18.42 2.93
CA GLU A 65 -9.66 -19.48 2.25
C GLU A 65 -9.46 -19.43 0.73
N ASN A 66 -9.48 -18.24 0.13
CA ASN A 66 -9.25 -18.08 -1.30
C ASN A 66 -7.80 -18.35 -1.70
N ILE A 67 -6.83 -17.99 -0.85
CA ILE A 67 -5.41 -18.34 -1.04
C ILE A 67 -5.22 -19.85 -1.03
N GLU A 68 -5.79 -20.54 -0.03
CA GLU A 68 -5.71 -21.99 0.12
C GLU A 68 -6.35 -22.71 -1.06
N LYS A 69 -7.49 -22.20 -1.54
CA LYS A 69 -8.16 -22.75 -2.72
C LYS A 69 -7.29 -22.61 -3.96
N ALA A 70 -6.70 -21.45 -4.22
CA ALA A 70 -5.80 -21.25 -5.35
C ALA A 70 -4.56 -22.16 -5.24
N ALA A 71 -3.98 -22.28 -4.05
CA ALA A 71 -2.84 -23.15 -3.80
C ALA A 71 -3.18 -24.64 -4.04
N ALA A 72 -4.38 -25.09 -3.63
CA ALA A 72 -4.84 -26.47 -3.88
C ALA A 72 -5.02 -26.76 -5.39
N GLU A 73 -5.29 -25.73 -6.19
CA GLU A 73 -5.37 -25.81 -7.65
C GLU A 73 -3.99 -25.65 -8.33
N GLY A 74 -2.91 -25.53 -7.57
CA GLY A 74 -1.56 -25.32 -8.08
C GLY A 74 -1.32 -23.90 -8.63
N ASP A 75 -2.12 -22.93 -8.22
CA ASP A 75 -2.10 -21.54 -8.67
C ASP A 75 -1.64 -20.57 -7.58
N SER A 76 -1.55 -19.28 -7.89
CA SER A 76 -1.19 -18.23 -6.96
C SER A 76 -2.12 -17.03 -7.10
N VAL A 77 -2.13 -16.17 -6.10
CA VAL A 77 -2.94 -14.95 -6.07
C VAL A 77 -2.09 -13.72 -5.83
N GLY A 78 -2.54 -12.60 -6.33
CA GLY A 78 -1.99 -11.28 -6.05
C GLY A 78 -2.79 -10.52 -5.01
N GLY A 79 -2.31 -9.32 -4.69
CA GLY A 79 -2.98 -8.46 -3.72
C GLY A 79 -2.54 -7.01 -3.80
N ILE A 80 -3.15 -6.19 -2.96
CA ILE A 80 -2.81 -4.79 -2.74
C ILE A 80 -2.52 -4.61 -1.26
N LEU A 81 -1.38 -4.03 -0.95
CA LEU A 81 -1.03 -3.58 0.39
C LEU A 81 -1.33 -2.09 0.49
N GLU A 82 -1.93 -1.64 1.58
CA GLU A 82 -2.05 -0.23 1.93
C GLU A 82 -1.15 0.05 3.14
N THR A 83 -0.29 1.04 2.99
CA THR A 83 0.62 1.52 4.03
C THR A 83 0.25 2.93 4.41
N VAL A 84 0.13 3.19 5.70
CA VAL A 84 -0.11 4.52 6.24
C VAL A 84 1.08 4.92 7.11
N VAL A 85 1.54 6.17 6.93
CA VAL A 85 2.59 6.77 7.75
C VAL A 85 2.01 8.00 8.42
N THR A 86 2.08 8.06 9.76
CA THR A 86 1.69 9.24 10.54
C THR A 86 2.90 9.90 11.18
N GLY A 87 2.76 11.16 11.59
CA GLY A 87 3.82 11.91 12.25
C GLY A 87 4.93 12.41 11.33
N LEU A 88 4.78 12.27 10.01
CA LEU A 88 5.72 12.86 9.07
C LEU A 88 5.56 14.40 9.09
N PRO A 89 6.64 15.18 9.36
CA PRO A 89 6.52 16.62 9.40
C PRO A 89 6.20 17.22 8.03
N VAL A 90 5.57 18.39 8.02
CA VAL A 90 5.37 19.19 6.80
C VAL A 90 6.72 19.56 6.19
N GLY A 91 6.83 19.53 4.86
CA GLY A 91 8.00 20.00 4.14
C GLY A 91 9.06 18.95 3.82
N VAL A 92 8.74 17.66 4.00
CA VAL A 92 9.63 16.57 3.56
C VAL A 92 9.38 16.26 2.09
N GLY A 93 10.44 16.20 1.31
CA GLY A 93 10.42 15.98 -0.13
C GLY A 93 10.88 17.21 -0.89
N GLU A 94 10.96 17.06 -2.19
CA GLU A 94 11.42 18.09 -3.11
C GLU A 94 10.45 18.15 -4.31
N PRO A 95 10.29 19.28 -4.99
CA PRO A 95 9.52 19.34 -6.22
C PRO A 95 10.24 18.60 -7.36
N TRP A 96 9.48 18.17 -8.38
CA TRP A 96 9.95 17.53 -9.61
C TRP A 96 10.53 16.12 -9.40
N PHE A 97 11.80 15.89 -9.77
CA PHE A 97 12.40 14.54 -9.88
C PHE A 97 12.57 13.82 -8.53
N ASP A 98 12.82 14.57 -7.46
CA ASP A 98 13.01 14.04 -6.12
C ASP A 98 11.78 14.25 -5.23
N SER A 99 10.60 14.29 -5.87
CA SER A 99 9.33 14.32 -5.14
C SER A 99 9.21 13.12 -4.19
N LEU A 100 8.50 13.32 -3.10
CA LEU A 100 8.30 12.25 -2.11
C LEU A 100 7.69 11.01 -2.76
N GLU A 101 6.73 11.18 -3.69
CA GLU A 101 6.16 10.08 -4.47
C GLU A 101 7.23 9.43 -5.37
N GLY A 102 8.06 10.24 -6.03
CA GLY A 102 9.13 9.75 -6.91
C GLY A 102 10.12 8.86 -6.16
N VAL A 103 10.64 9.36 -5.04
CA VAL A 103 11.63 8.64 -4.22
C VAL A 103 11.02 7.37 -3.60
N LEU A 104 9.81 7.46 -3.04
CA LEU A 104 9.13 6.30 -2.47
C LEU A 104 8.80 5.25 -3.53
N SER A 105 8.29 5.67 -4.69
CA SER A 105 7.99 4.76 -5.80
C SER A 105 9.25 4.05 -6.32
N HIS A 106 10.38 4.75 -6.42
CA HIS A 106 11.65 4.13 -6.78
C HIS A 106 12.03 2.99 -5.82
N GLY A 107 11.91 3.24 -4.51
CA GLY A 107 12.15 2.21 -3.50
C GLY A 107 11.15 1.05 -3.59
N LEU A 108 9.87 1.34 -3.72
CA LEU A 108 8.80 0.34 -3.78
C LEU A 108 8.89 -0.54 -5.03
N PHE A 109 9.19 0.03 -6.20
CA PHE A 109 9.39 -0.76 -7.42
C PHE A 109 10.68 -1.59 -7.43
N SER A 110 11.63 -1.32 -6.53
CA SER A 110 12.80 -2.19 -6.33
C SER A 110 12.44 -3.52 -5.69
N ILE A 111 11.24 -3.61 -5.08
CA ILE A 111 10.74 -4.84 -4.46
C ILE A 111 10.19 -5.78 -5.56
N PRO A 112 10.68 -7.04 -5.63
CA PRO A 112 10.17 -7.98 -6.61
C PRO A 112 8.65 -8.17 -6.50
N ALA A 113 8.01 -8.32 -7.65
CA ALA A 113 6.57 -8.52 -7.82
C ALA A 113 5.68 -7.26 -7.59
N VAL A 114 6.20 -6.13 -7.14
CA VAL A 114 5.45 -4.87 -7.18
C VAL A 114 5.23 -4.46 -8.62
N LYS A 115 3.98 -4.14 -8.98
CA LYS A 115 3.55 -3.79 -10.34
C LYS A 115 2.76 -2.48 -10.43
N GLY A 116 2.39 -1.91 -9.29
CA GLY A 116 1.71 -0.64 -9.24
C GLY A 116 1.92 0.02 -7.88
N VAL A 117 1.99 1.34 -7.89
CA VAL A 117 2.06 2.18 -6.69
C VAL A 117 1.07 3.31 -6.87
N GLU A 118 0.30 3.60 -5.84
CA GLU A 118 -0.64 4.71 -5.78
C GLU A 118 -0.45 5.49 -4.49
N PHE A 119 -0.72 6.79 -4.54
CA PHE A 119 -0.76 7.69 -3.39
C PHE A 119 -2.17 8.27 -3.24
N GLY A 120 -2.70 8.28 -2.02
CA GLY A 120 -4.06 8.77 -1.74
C GLY A 120 -5.12 8.06 -2.59
N GLN A 121 -5.88 8.84 -3.37
CA GLN A 121 -6.91 8.32 -4.28
C GLN A 121 -6.32 7.53 -5.46
N GLY A 122 -5.04 7.76 -5.80
CA GLY A 122 -4.40 7.05 -6.90
C GLY A 122 -5.17 7.19 -8.20
N PHE A 123 -5.47 6.08 -8.89
CA PHE A 123 -6.21 6.11 -10.15
C PHE A 123 -7.66 6.60 -10.04
N ASN A 124 -8.27 6.52 -8.85
CA ASN A 124 -9.64 7.02 -8.66
C ASN A 124 -9.74 8.54 -8.90
N CYS A 125 -8.65 9.29 -8.78
CA CYS A 125 -8.64 10.74 -9.03
C CYS A 125 -9.04 11.10 -10.47
N ALA A 126 -8.89 10.16 -11.42
CA ALA A 126 -9.25 10.37 -12.82
C ALA A 126 -10.77 10.54 -13.04
N ASP A 127 -11.58 10.02 -12.12
CA ASP A 127 -13.04 10.11 -12.15
C ASP A 127 -13.59 11.25 -11.26
N MET A 128 -12.70 12.03 -10.60
CA MET A 128 -13.07 13.10 -9.69
C MET A 128 -12.99 14.47 -10.35
N LEU A 129 -13.87 15.36 -9.95
CA LEU A 129 -13.74 16.79 -10.27
C LEU A 129 -12.63 17.43 -9.42
N GLY A 130 -12.00 18.49 -9.94
CA GLY A 130 -10.94 19.19 -9.20
C GLY A 130 -11.40 19.70 -7.81
N SER A 131 -12.65 20.14 -7.69
CA SER A 131 -13.25 20.57 -6.42
C SER A 131 -13.45 19.42 -5.42
N GLU A 132 -13.57 18.18 -5.90
CA GLU A 132 -13.70 16.98 -5.07
C GLU A 132 -12.33 16.42 -4.70
N MET A 133 -11.37 16.48 -5.63
CA MET A 133 -10.01 15.99 -5.42
C MET A 133 -9.18 16.89 -4.50
N ASN A 134 -9.43 18.20 -4.51
CA ASN A 134 -8.70 19.15 -3.67
C ASN A 134 -8.94 18.89 -2.19
N ASP A 135 -7.84 18.81 -1.44
CA ASP A 135 -7.85 18.75 0.02
C ASP A 135 -7.89 20.16 0.59
N SER A 136 -9.09 20.64 0.91
CA SER A 136 -9.31 21.98 1.47
C SER A 136 -8.67 22.12 2.84
N PHE A 137 -7.96 23.22 3.08
CA PHE A 137 -7.35 23.50 4.39
C PHE A 137 -8.38 24.00 5.40
N LYS A 138 -8.22 23.57 6.65
CA LYS A 138 -8.96 24.07 7.80
C LYS A 138 -8.08 24.21 9.02
N LEU A 139 -8.56 25.00 10.00
CA LEU A 139 -7.98 25.05 11.34
C LEU A 139 -8.66 24.00 12.22
N ASP A 140 -7.87 23.16 12.84
CA ASP A 140 -8.31 22.20 13.84
C ASP A 140 -7.42 22.33 15.08
N ASN A 141 -7.99 22.71 16.22
CA ASN A 141 -7.27 22.94 17.49
C ASN A 141 -6.03 23.84 17.39
N GLY A 142 -6.03 24.79 16.44
CA GLY A 142 -4.92 25.72 16.22
C GLY A 142 -3.87 25.23 15.23
N GLU A 143 -4.03 24.03 14.70
CA GLU A 143 -3.18 23.45 13.64
C GLU A 143 -3.85 23.55 12.27
N ILE A 144 -3.05 23.73 11.23
CA ILE A 144 -3.52 23.72 9.85
C ILE A 144 -3.53 22.27 9.37
N VAL A 145 -4.73 21.76 9.06
CA VAL A 145 -4.94 20.41 8.52
C VAL A 145 -5.78 20.48 7.24
N THR A 146 -5.94 19.39 6.55
CA THR A 146 -6.89 19.30 5.43
C THR A 146 -8.18 18.61 5.85
N GLU A 147 -9.30 18.94 5.19
CA GLU A 147 -10.61 18.31 5.44
C GLU A 147 -10.66 16.88 4.93
N THR A 148 -10.00 16.63 3.82
CA THR A 148 -9.85 15.33 3.16
C THR A 148 -8.36 15.01 3.00
N ASN A 149 -8.03 13.81 2.58
CA ASN A 149 -6.65 13.40 2.32
C ASN A 149 -6.56 12.66 0.97
N ASN A 150 -7.19 13.22 -0.05
CA ASN A 150 -7.25 12.65 -1.38
C ASN A 150 -5.86 12.54 -2.04
N ASN A 151 -4.98 13.50 -1.74
CA ASN A 151 -3.59 13.50 -2.20
C ASN A 151 -2.67 12.58 -1.39
N GLY A 152 -3.20 11.90 -0.35
CA GLY A 152 -2.43 10.95 0.45
C GLY A 152 -1.24 11.55 1.19
N GLY A 153 -1.40 12.80 1.71
CA GLY A 153 -0.38 13.48 2.52
C GLY A 153 0.71 14.20 1.73
N ILE A 154 0.60 14.27 0.40
CA ILE A 154 1.62 14.87 -0.48
C ILE A 154 1.00 15.88 -1.43
N ASN A 155 1.51 17.12 -1.43
CA ASN A 155 1.14 18.14 -2.39
C ASN A 155 2.39 18.71 -3.05
N GLY A 156 2.43 18.71 -4.38
CA GLY A 156 3.58 19.21 -5.14
C GLY A 156 4.90 18.48 -4.87
N GLY A 157 4.83 17.19 -4.49
CA GLY A 157 6.00 16.38 -4.16
C GLY A 157 6.47 16.47 -2.71
N ILE A 158 5.75 17.21 -1.85
CA ILE A 158 6.17 17.58 -0.50
C ILE A 158 5.07 17.17 0.50
N SER A 159 5.46 16.63 1.66
CA SER A 159 4.53 16.25 2.72
C SER A 159 3.79 17.47 3.28
N ASN A 160 2.49 17.32 3.51
CA ASN A 160 1.61 18.36 4.02
C ASN A 160 1.22 18.19 5.51
N GLY A 161 1.80 17.20 6.18
CA GLY A 161 1.52 16.88 7.60
C GLY A 161 0.34 15.92 7.82
N MET A 162 -0.46 15.65 6.80
CA MET A 162 -1.50 14.62 6.85
C MET A 162 -0.88 13.22 6.75
N PRO A 163 -1.60 12.16 7.14
CA PRO A 163 -1.13 10.80 6.97
C PRO A 163 -0.72 10.50 5.53
N LEU A 164 0.47 9.94 5.34
CA LEU A 164 0.90 9.45 4.04
C LEU A 164 0.19 8.14 3.76
N VAL A 165 -0.51 8.06 2.63
CA VAL A 165 -1.27 6.86 2.23
C VAL A 165 -0.70 6.34 0.92
N ILE A 166 -0.17 5.11 0.95
CA ILE A 166 0.49 4.45 -0.17
C ILE A 166 -0.15 3.09 -0.42
N LYS A 167 -0.47 2.77 -1.65
CA LYS A 167 -0.95 1.45 -2.05
C LYS A 167 0.02 0.80 -3.03
N CYS A 168 0.30 -0.48 -2.82
CA CYS A 168 1.19 -1.27 -3.67
C CYS A 168 0.48 -2.49 -4.20
N ALA A 169 0.38 -2.62 -5.52
CA ALA A 169 -0.11 -3.81 -6.17
C ALA A 169 1.02 -4.83 -6.35
N VAL A 170 0.80 -6.04 -5.87
CA VAL A 170 1.74 -7.16 -5.94
C VAL A 170 1.13 -8.24 -6.84
N LYS A 171 1.84 -8.61 -7.89
CA LYS A 171 1.37 -9.64 -8.82
C LYS A 171 1.42 -11.03 -8.19
N PRO A 172 0.59 -11.98 -8.67
CA PRO A 172 0.73 -13.39 -8.33
C PRO A 172 2.14 -13.92 -8.65
N THR A 173 2.62 -14.89 -7.87
CA THR A 173 3.87 -15.58 -8.15
C THR A 173 3.75 -16.34 -9.48
N PRO A 174 4.67 -16.15 -10.45
CA PRO A 174 4.56 -16.81 -11.75
C PRO A 174 4.96 -18.29 -11.72
N SER A 175 5.74 -18.71 -10.73
CA SER A 175 6.15 -20.11 -10.55
C SER A 175 5.04 -20.89 -9.87
N ILE A 176 4.11 -21.41 -10.66
CA ILE A 176 2.95 -22.19 -10.23
C ILE A 176 3.06 -23.63 -10.74
N SER A 177 2.25 -24.55 -10.16
CA SER A 177 2.22 -25.95 -10.55
C SER A 177 1.22 -26.24 -11.68
N LYS A 178 0.40 -25.27 -12.06
CA LYS A 178 -0.47 -25.38 -13.23
C LYS A 178 0.36 -25.42 -14.51
N GLU A 179 -0.04 -26.27 -15.43
CA GLU A 179 0.49 -26.30 -16.78
C GLU A 179 0.29 -24.95 -17.48
N GLN A 180 1.36 -24.43 -18.08
CA GLN A 180 1.35 -23.14 -18.77
C GLN A 180 1.97 -23.31 -20.16
N ASN A 181 1.37 -22.66 -21.15
CA ASN A 181 1.95 -22.58 -22.47
C ASN A 181 3.31 -21.86 -22.41
N THR A 182 4.30 -22.46 -23.01
CA THR A 182 5.64 -21.89 -23.10
C THR A 182 6.24 -22.15 -24.48
N VAL A 183 7.50 -21.82 -24.66
CA VAL A 183 8.23 -22.07 -25.90
C VAL A 183 9.53 -22.76 -25.60
N ASP A 184 9.89 -23.70 -26.47
CA ASP A 184 11.25 -24.20 -26.56
C ASP A 184 12.13 -23.14 -27.25
N PHE A 185 13.03 -22.52 -26.50
CA PHE A 185 13.90 -21.47 -27.02
C PHE A 185 14.95 -21.98 -28.02
N ILE A 186 15.25 -23.29 -28.02
CA ILE A 186 16.24 -23.90 -28.92
C ILE A 186 15.58 -24.18 -30.26
N ASN A 187 14.45 -24.89 -30.23
CA ASN A 187 13.74 -25.32 -31.45
C ASN A 187 12.75 -24.24 -31.94
N LYS A 188 12.46 -23.23 -31.14
CA LYS A 188 11.47 -22.13 -31.40
C LYS A 188 10.08 -22.68 -31.69
N GLU A 189 9.66 -23.65 -30.92
CA GLU A 189 8.35 -24.28 -30.99
C GLU A 189 7.54 -24.01 -29.70
N ASN A 190 6.21 -23.96 -29.83
CA ASN A 190 5.30 -23.86 -28.67
C ASN A 190 5.25 -25.23 -27.96
N THR A 191 5.30 -25.19 -26.63
CA THR A 191 5.20 -26.40 -25.78
C THR A 191 4.18 -26.18 -24.67
#